data_9cd5dccc8101805a500d94497c58f362
#
_entry.id   9cd5dccc8101805a500d94497c58f362
#
_cell.length_a   1.000
_cell.length_b   1.000
_cell.length_c   1.000
_cell.angle_alpha   90.00
_cell.angle_beta   90.00
_cell.angle_gamma   90.00
#
_symmetry.space_group_name_H-M   'P 1'
#
loop_
_entity.id
_entity.type
_entity.pdbx_description
1 polymer ?
#
loop_
_entity_poly.entity_id
_entity_poly.type
_entity_poly.pdbx_seq_one_letter_code
_entity_poly.pdbx_strand_id
1 'polypeptide(L)'
;MEKINRLFEASVKQYWDSPALSDFRVSTENYSVLATKIAKLHLLWEKAGLLPSDKVAINAKSSSHWAEVFLAAVSGGYVSVQLYNAFLPADTQSLVNHSDSRILYTEKNNFSSMDFDAMPALVAAIDIDSMEILASRGDFSEIYAGLDQLFTERYPQGFTIADVNYDRFGMDDVCAIMYTSGSTGSPKGVMLTIRNFSWNVERFSELAPYGRGENYVSILPYSHIFGLTCDLVTPMCLGMHVVILCKMPVPVNVEAIMQEYKPKIFFAVPLV
;
A
#
# COMPACT_ATOMS: atom_id res chain seq x y z
N MET A 1 0.62 -11.13 20.87
CA MET A 1 0.59 -10.71 19.47
C MET A 1 -0.57 -9.72 19.25
N GLU A 2 -0.24 -8.48 18.93
CA GLU A 2 -1.20 -7.41 18.62
C GLU A 2 -1.45 -7.37 17.10
N LYS A 3 -2.65 -6.91 16.68
CA LYS A 3 -2.98 -6.78 15.26
C LYS A 3 -2.17 -5.64 14.62
N ILE A 4 -1.66 -5.85 13.39
CA ILE A 4 -0.94 -4.81 12.64
C ILE A 4 -1.77 -3.53 12.49
N ASN A 5 -3.09 -3.65 12.31
CA ASN A 5 -4.00 -2.51 12.19
C ASN A 5 -3.98 -1.62 13.44
N ARG A 6 -4.00 -2.23 14.64
CA ARG A 6 -3.90 -1.49 15.91
C ARG A 6 -2.51 -0.91 16.14
N LEU A 7 -1.46 -1.66 15.78
CA LEU A 7 -0.08 -1.16 15.86
C LEU A 7 0.11 0.04 14.94
N PHE A 8 -0.38 -0.04 13.69
CA PHE A 8 -0.31 1.07 12.75
C PHE A 8 -1.16 2.27 13.21
N GLU A 9 -2.38 2.05 13.70
CA GLU A 9 -3.22 3.10 14.28
C GLU A 9 -2.51 3.81 15.43
N ALA A 10 -1.92 3.05 16.36
CA ALA A 10 -1.17 3.60 17.48
C ALA A 10 0.03 4.44 17.00
N SER A 11 0.75 3.97 15.98
CA SER A 11 1.87 4.70 15.37
C SER A 11 1.42 6.01 14.73
N VAL A 12 0.33 5.99 13.94
CA VAL A 12 -0.26 7.20 13.34
C VAL A 12 -0.63 8.22 14.42
N LYS A 13 -1.30 7.78 15.48
CA LYS A 13 -1.72 8.67 16.57
C LYS A 13 -0.55 9.24 17.38
N GLN A 14 0.47 8.41 17.62
CA GLN A 14 1.64 8.80 18.42
C GLN A 14 2.58 9.75 17.66
N TYR A 15 2.75 9.55 16.35
CA TYR A 15 3.73 10.25 15.53
C TYR A 15 3.08 11.21 14.52
N TRP A 16 1.89 11.72 14.84
CA TRP A 16 1.01 12.51 13.97
C TRP A 16 1.72 13.56 13.11
N ASP A 17 2.59 14.36 13.72
CA ASP A 17 3.33 15.45 13.05
C ASP A 17 4.73 15.03 12.58
N SER A 18 5.12 13.76 12.78
CA SER A 18 6.42 13.25 12.37
C SER A 18 6.39 12.74 10.93
N PRO A 19 7.54 12.74 10.21
CA PRO A 19 7.63 12.13 8.89
C PRO A 19 7.20 10.65 8.92
N ALA A 20 6.41 10.25 7.93
CA ALA A 20 5.91 8.88 7.77
C ALA A 20 6.50 8.20 6.53
N LEU A 21 6.26 8.76 5.35
CA LEU A 21 6.71 8.24 4.07
C LEU A 21 7.49 9.30 3.29
N SER A 22 8.54 8.87 2.61
CA SER A 22 9.26 9.69 1.63
C SER A 22 9.59 8.89 0.40
N ASP A 23 9.38 9.48 -0.76
CA ASP A 23 10.06 9.07 -1.99
C ASP A 23 11.40 9.80 -2.06
N PHE A 24 12.52 9.06 -2.08
CA PHE A 24 13.86 9.59 -1.93
C PHE A 24 14.14 10.77 -2.87
N ARG A 25 14.38 11.97 -2.29
CA ARG A 25 14.64 13.25 -2.99
C ARG A 25 13.49 13.71 -3.90
N VAL A 26 12.25 13.27 -3.63
CA VAL A 26 11.05 13.70 -4.37
C VAL A 26 10.03 14.32 -3.43
N SER A 27 9.61 13.59 -2.40
CA SER A 27 8.55 14.02 -1.48
C SER A 27 8.77 13.49 -0.08
N THR A 28 8.17 14.16 0.89
CA THR A 28 8.06 13.68 2.28
C THR A 28 6.70 14.06 2.81
N GLU A 29 6.03 13.13 3.48
CA GLU A 29 4.76 13.38 4.16
C GLU A 29 4.79 12.88 5.60
N ASN A 30 4.05 13.60 6.44
CA ASN A 30 3.87 13.24 7.85
C ASN A 30 2.76 12.20 8.01
N TYR A 31 2.70 11.56 9.20
CA TYR A 31 1.63 10.62 9.54
C TYR A 31 0.23 11.24 9.45
N SER A 32 0.08 12.53 9.76
CA SER A 32 -1.18 13.28 9.60
C SER A 32 -1.65 13.37 8.16
N VAL A 33 -0.72 13.64 7.23
CA VAL A 33 -1.01 13.69 5.78
C VAL A 33 -1.35 12.30 5.27
N LEU A 34 -0.56 11.29 5.61
CA LEU A 34 -0.82 9.89 5.28
C LEU A 34 -2.21 9.44 5.79
N ALA A 35 -2.53 9.73 7.05
CA ALA A 35 -3.83 9.38 7.64
C ALA A 35 -5.00 10.06 6.91
N THR A 36 -4.82 11.32 6.51
CA THR A 36 -5.82 12.07 5.72
C THR A 36 -6.03 11.44 4.34
N LYS A 37 -4.96 11.06 3.65
CA LYS A 37 -5.01 10.37 2.35
C LYS A 37 -5.69 9.00 2.47
N ILE A 38 -5.34 8.22 3.49
CA ILE A 38 -5.99 6.94 3.81
C ILE A 38 -7.49 7.14 4.02
N ALA A 39 -7.90 8.13 4.81
CA ALA A 39 -9.31 8.42 5.07
C ALA A 39 -10.06 8.86 3.80
N LYS A 40 -9.40 9.62 2.89
CA LYS A 40 -9.94 9.95 1.57
C LYS A 40 -10.12 8.71 0.69
N LEU A 41 -9.15 7.79 0.66
CA LEU A 41 -9.26 6.52 -0.07
C LEU A 41 -10.40 5.65 0.48
N HIS A 42 -10.54 5.55 1.81
CA HIS A 42 -11.67 4.85 2.42
C HIS A 42 -13.01 5.44 1.98
N LEU A 43 -13.13 6.78 2.02
CA LEU A 43 -14.35 7.47 1.62
C LEU A 43 -14.64 7.27 0.11
N LEU A 44 -13.61 7.36 -0.74
CA LEU A 44 -13.73 7.12 -2.17
C LEU A 44 -14.27 5.71 -2.45
N TRP A 45 -13.67 4.69 -1.83
CA TRP A 45 -14.06 3.29 -2.07
C TRP A 45 -15.45 2.98 -1.50
N GLU A 46 -15.78 3.53 -0.32
CA GLU A 46 -17.14 3.45 0.26
C GLU A 46 -18.18 4.05 -0.71
N LYS A 47 -17.94 5.27 -1.20
CA LYS A 47 -18.85 5.96 -2.13
C LYS A 47 -18.93 5.29 -3.50
N ALA A 48 -17.84 4.68 -3.96
CA ALA A 48 -17.82 3.86 -5.19
C ALA A 48 -18.47 2.48 -5.02
N GLY A 49 -19.06 2.20 -3.86
CA GLY A 49 -19.82 0.97 -3.59
C GLY A 49 -18.97 -0.26 -3.32
N LEU A 50 -17.70 -0.10 -2.92
CA LEU A 50 -16.90 -1.22 -2.44
C LEU A 50 -17.42 -1.69 -1.08
N LEU A 51 -17.50 -3.01 -0.91
CA LEU A 51 -17.91 -3.67 0.33
C LEU A 51 -16.67 -4.18 1.10
N PRO A 52 -16.80 -4.44 2.42
CA PRO A 52 -15.74 -5.08 3.18
C PRO A 52 -15.24 -6.36 2.48
N SER A 53 -13.93 -6.55 2.44
CA SER A 53 -13.21 -7.64 1.76
C SER A 53 -13.23 -7.56 0.21
N ASP A 54 -13.78 -6.51 -0.39
CA ASP A 54 -13.51 -6.24 -1.81
C ASP A 54 -12.03 -6.01 -2.05
N LYS A 55 -11.57 -6.32 -3.27
CA LYS A 55 -10.16 -6.37 -3.60
C LYS A 55 -9.73 -5.10 -4.33
N VAL A 56 -8.59 -4.58 -3.93
CA VAL A 56 -7.89 -3.44 -4.54
C VAL A 56 -6.54 -3.94 -5.04
N ALA A 57 -6.36 -3.98 -6.36
CA ALA A 57 -5.12 -4.44 -6.99
C ALA A 57 -4.10 -3.30 -7.15
N ILE A 58 -2.83 -3.63 -6.94
CA ILE A 58 -1.70 -2.73 -7.13
C ILE A 58 -0.67 -3.42 -8.03
N ASN A 59 -0.40 -2.83 -9.20
CA ASN A 59 0.60 -3.29 -10.16
C ASN A 59 1.55 -2.15 -10.52
N ALA A 60 2.52 -1.88 -9.66
CA ALA A 60 3.46 -0.79 -9.83
C ALA A 60 4.73 -1.00 -9.03
N LYS A 61 5.73 -0.15 -9.25
CA LYS A 61 6.93 -0.06 -8.40
C LYS A 61 6.59 0.49 -7.02
N SER A 62 7.44 0.15 -6.04
CA SER A 62 7.32 0.68 -4.68
C SER A 62 7.48 2.21 -4.68
N SER A 63 6.51 2.90 -4.06
CA SER A 63 6.46 4.36 -3.89
C SER A 63 5.60 4.71 -2.68
N SER A 64 5.57 5.98 -2.28
CA SER A 64 4.64 6.46 -1.24
C SER A 64 3.18 6.18 -1.61
N HIS A 65 2.76 6.44 -2.85
CA HIS A 65 1.40 6.15 -3.30
C HIS A 65 1.08 4.65 -3.24
N TRP A 66 2.04 3.77 -3.59
CA TRP A 66 1.88 2.32 -3.42
C TRP A 66 1.59 1.97 -1.95
N ALA A 67 2.40 2.53 -1.05
CA ALA A 67 2.26 2.32 0.39
C ALA A 67 0.92 2.87 0.92
N GLU A 68 0.51 4.07 0.50
CA GLU A 68 -0.78 4.69 0.83
C GLU A 68 -1.95 3.78 0.46
N VAL A 69 -1.99 3.26 -0.78
CA VAL A 69 -3.06 2.39 -1.27
C VAL A 69 -3.11 1.07 -0.49
N PHE A 70 -1.94 0.44 -0.24
CA PHE A 70 -1.85 -0.78 0.55
C PHE A 70 -2.35 -0.56 1.99
N LEU A 71 -1.83 0.49 2.65
CA LEU A 71 -2.21 0.82 4.03
C LEU A 71 -3.69 1.18 4.13
N ALA A 72 -4.22 1.91 3.14
CA ALA A 72 -5.65 2.20 3.07
C ALA A 72 -6.48 0.93 2.90
N ALA A 73 -6.08 0.00 2.02
CA ALA A 73 -6.82 -1.25 1.84
C ALA A 73 -6.88 -2.05 3.15
N VAL A 74 -5.72 -2.30 3.77
CA VAL A 74 -5.64 -3.12 4.99
C VAL A 74 -6.31 -2.45 6.18
N SER A 75 -6.18 -1.12 6.36
CA SER A 75 -6.82 -0.39 7.46
C SER A 75 -8.31 -0.13 7.25
N GLY A 76 -8.79 -0.17 6.00
CA GLY A 76 -10.18 0.04 5.62
C GLY A 76 -11.06 -1.21 5.62
N GLY A 77 -10.47 -2.40 5.81
CA GLY A 77 -11.20 -3.65 5.72
C GLY A 77 -11.33 -4.18 4.28
N TYR A 78 -10.43 -3.76 3.38
CA TYR A 78 -10.33 -4.22 1.99
C TYR A 78 -9.12 -5.13 1.80
N VAL A 79 -9.19 -6.04 0.83
CA VAL A 79 -8.09 -6.96 0.52
C VAL A 79 -7.18 -6.33 -0.53
N SER A 80 -5.93 -6.11 -0.19
CA SER A 80 -4.93 -5.63 -1.15
C SER A 80 -4.39 -6.78 -1.99
N VAL A 81 -4.40 -6.64 -3.32
CA VAL A 81 -3.89 -7.65 -4.27
C VAL A 81 -2.60 -7.12 -4.89
N GLN A 82 -1.46 -7.70 -4.48
CA GLN A 82 -0.15 -7.27 -4.97
C GLN A 82 0.20 -8.03 -6.24
N LEU A 83 0.35 -7.29 -7.33
CA LEU A 83 0.81 -7.80 -8.62
C LEU A 83 2.23 -7.29 -8.88
N TYR A 84 3.10 -8.21 -9.33
CA TYR A 84 4.46 -7.84 -9.65
C TYR A 84 4.48 -6.84 -10.82
N ASN A 85 5.18 -5.73 -10.64
CA ASN A 85 5.19 -4.62 -11.61
C ASN A 85 5.77 -4.98 -12.98
N ALA A 86 6.56 -6.06 -13.08
CA ALA A 86 7.12 -6.56 -14.34
C ALA A 86 6.22 -7.62 -15.03
N PHE A 87 5.02 -7.91 -14.52
CA PHE A 87 4.07 -8.72 -15.27
C PHE A 87 3.67 -8.03 -16.57
N LEU A 88 3.51 -8.82 -17.62
CA LEU A 88 2.98 -8.30 -18.87
C LEU A 88 1.54 -7.79 -18.68
N PRO A 89 1.08 -6.81 -19.47
CA PRO A 89 -0.29 -6.28 -19.35
C PRO A 89 -1.38 -7.36 -19.41
N ALA A 90 -1.21 -8.37 -20.29
CA ALA A 90 -2.15 -9.49 -20.40
C ALA A 90 -2.19 -10.37 -19.14
N ASP A 91 -1.04 -10.60 -18.51
CA ASP A 91 -0.97 -11.36 -17.25
C ASP A 91 -1.61 -10.56 -16.12
N THR A 92 -1.29 -9.26 -16.02
CA THR A 92 -1.90 -8.34 -15.05
C THR A 92 -3.43 -8.35 -15.19
N GLN A 93 -3.96 -8.20 -16.41
CA GLN A 93 -5.40 -8.25 -16.69
C GLN A 93 -6.02 -9.58 -16.27
N SER A 94 -5.36 -10.70 -16.55
CA SER A 94 -5.81 -12.03 -16.13
C SER A 94 -5.88 -12.16 -14.61
N LEU A 95 -4.87 -11.64 -13.88
CA LEU A 95 -4.81 -11.71 -12.43
C LEU A 95 -5.81 -10.75 -11.74
N VAL A 96 -6.06 -9.59 -12.32
CA VAL A 96 -7.13 -8.67 -11.90
C VAL A 96 -8.48 -9.37 -11.98
N ASN A 97 -8.77 -10.05 -13.10
CA ASN A 97 -9.98 -10.84 -13.26
C ASN A 97 -10.05 -12.03 -12.29
N HIS A 98 -8.95 -12.77 -12.15
CA HIS A 98 -8.90 -13.93 -11.24
C HIS A 98 -9.13 -13.55 -9.78
N SER A 99 -8.69 -12.36 -9.37
CA SER A 99 -8.89 -11.87 -8.01
C SER A 99 -10.24 -11.20 -7.78
N ASP A 100 -11.03 -10.95 -8.82
CA ASP A 100 -12.25 -10.11 -8.78
C ASP A 100 -11.96 -8.72 -8.21
N SER A 101 -10.84 -8.13 -8.58
CA SER A 101 -10.46 -6.79 -8.08
C SER A 101 -11.44 -5.72 -8.56
N ARG A 102 -11.82 -4.82 -7.65
CA ARG A 102 -12.76 -3.74 -7.91
C ARG A 102 -12.08 -2.46 -8.38
N ILE A 103 -10.86 -2.23 -7.94
CA ILE A 103 -10.03 -1.09 -8.35
C ILE A 103 -8.65 -1.61 -8.69
N LEU A 104 -8.03 -1.05 -9.73
CA LEU A 104 -6.65 -1.29 -10.12
C LEU A 104 -5.86 0.02 -10.03
N TYR A 105 -4.81 0.03 -9.22
CA TYR A 105 -3.76 1.04 -9.24
C TYR A 105 -2.58 0.51 -10.04
N THR A 106 -2.19 1.19 -11.13
CA THR A 106 -1.14 0.71 -12.03
C THR A 106 -0.43 1.88 -12.71
N GLU A 107 0.75 1.64 -13.28
CA GLU A 107 1.44 2.64 -14.09
C GLU A 107 0.69 2.85 -15.41
N LYS A 108 0.49 4.10 -15.84
CA LYS A 108 -0.24 4.49 -17.07
C LYS A 108 0.26 3.74 -18.31
N ASN A 109 1.58 3.56 -18.44
CA ASN A 109 2.19 2.87 -19.58
C ASN A 109 1.77 1.38 -19.62
N ASN A 110 1.68 0.73 -18.48
CA ASN A 110 1.23 -0.66 -18.38
C ASN A 110 -0.26 -0.78 -18.73
N PHE A 111 -1.09 0.11 -18.20
CA PHE A 111 -2.52 0.14 -18.46
C PHE A 111 -2.87 0.38 -19.93
N SER A 112 -2.08 1.18 -20.66
CA SER A 112 -2.33 1.51 -22.07
C SER A 112 -2.40 0.28 -23.00
N SER A 113 -1.89 -0.86 -22.57
CA SER A 113 -1.91 -2.15 -23.29
C SER A 113 -2.91 -3.15 -22.70
N MET A 114 -3.78 -2.72 -21.77
CA MET A 114 -4.86 -3.54 -21.19
C MET A 114 -6.21 -3.14 -21.80
N ASP A 115 -7.12 -4.12 -21.83
CA ASP A 115 -8.51 -3.88 -22.21
C ASP A 115 -9.37 -3.75 -20.93
N PHE A 116 -9.80 -2.52 -20.63
CA PHE A 116 -10.63 -2.26 -19.46
C PHE A 116 -11.99 -2.98 -19.52
N ASP A 117 -12.56 -3.13 -20.72
CA ASP A 117 -13.84 -3.80 -20.88
C ASP A 117 -13.76 -5.32 -20.67
N ALA A 118 -12.58 -5.88 -20.87
CA ALA A 118 -12.30 -7.28 -20.54
C ALA A 118 -12.04 -7.52 -19.02
N MET A 119 -12.15 -6.48 -18.18
CA MET A 119 -12.07 -6.55 -16.72
C MET A 119 -13.40 -6.10 -16.09
N PRO A 120 -14.49 -6.87 -16.22
CA PRO A 120 -15.85 -6.42 -15.88
C PRO A 120 -16.09 -6.13 -14.39
N ALA A 121 -15.28 -6.69 -13.49
CA ALA A 121 -15.38 -6.44 -12.06
C ALA A 121 -14.80 -5.08 -11.66
N LEU A 122 -13.88 -4.50 -12.46
CA LEU A 122 -13.29 -3.20 -12.15
C LEU A 122 -14.32 -2.07 -12.25
N VAL A 123 -14.38 -1.22 -11.25
CA VAL A 123 -15.08 0.06 -11.28
C VAL A 123 -14.16 1.20 -11.73
N ALA A 124 -12.86 1.08 -11.45
CA ALA A 124 -11.86 2.06 -11.91
C ALA A 124 -10.47 1.47 -12.06
N ALA A 125 -9.68 2.06 -12.98
CA ALA A 125 -8.23 1.98 -13.04
C ALA A 125 -7.64 3.38 -12.83
N ILE A 126 -6.61 3.48 -11.98
CA ILE A 126 -6.00 4.73 -11.53
C ILE A 126 -4.49 4.64 -11.78
N ASP A 127 -3.91 5.70 -12.35
CA ASP A 127 -2.47 5.84 -12.46
C ASP A 127 -1.86 6.08 -11.07
N ILE A 128 -0.99 5.20 -10.65
CA ILE A 128 -0.43 5.25 -9.30
C ILE A 128 0.56 6.42 -9.12
N ASP A 129 1.18 6.89 -10.19
CA ASP A 129 2.16 7.96 -10.13
C ASP A 129 1.48 9.33 -9.98
N SER A 130 0.43 9.59 -10.78
CA SER A 130 -0.30 10.87 -10.77
C SER A 130 -1.58 10.84 -9.94
N MET A 131 -2.06 9.65 -9.57
CA MET A 131 -3.37 9.41 -8.97
C MET A 131 -4.53 9.83 -9.88
N GLU A 132 -4.32 9.99 -11.19
CA GLU A 132 -5.37 10.30 -12.16
C GLU A 132 -6.15 9.05 -12.59
N ILE A 133 -7.43 9.21 -12.91
CA ILE A 133 -8.26 8.13 -13.45
C ILE A 133 -7.81 7.80 -14.87
N LEU A 134 -7.46 6.54 -15.12
CA LEU A 134 -7.14 6.00 -16.44
C LEU A 134 -8.41 5.50 -17.15
N ALA A 135 -9.31 4.85 -16.43
CA ALA A 135 -10.62 4.42 -16.89
C ALA A 135 -11.56 4.22 -15.70
N SER A 136 -12.86 4.37 -15.90
CA SER A 136 -13.87 4.13 -14.86
C SER A 136 -15.23 3.74 -15.41
N ARG A 137 -16.07 3.17 -14.53
CA ARG A 137 -17.48 2.85 -14.81
C ARG A 137 -18.40 3.53 -13.81
N GLY A 138 -19.67 3.68 -14.20
CA GLY A 138 -20.69 4.31 -13.36
C GLY A 138 -20.34 5.76 -13.04
N ASP A 139 -20.60 6.14 -11.82
CA ASP A 139 -20.39 7.49 -11.26
C ASP A 139 -19.02 7.69 -10.59
N PHE A 140 -18.08 6.74 -10.74
CA PHE A 140 -16.78 6.80 -10.08
C PHE A 140 -16.02 8.11 -10.36
N SER A 141 -16.01 8.57 -11.62
CA SER A 141 -15.32 9.82 -11.97
C SER A 141 -15.94 11.06 -11.30
N GLU A 142 -17.26 11.07 -11.12
CA GLU A 142 -17.97 12.16 -10.44
C GLU A 142 -17.66 12.13 -8.93
N ILE A 143 -17.69 10.94 -8.32
CA ILE A 143 -17.30 10.73 -6.91
C ILE A 143 -15.86 11.18 -6.69
N TYR A 144 -14.95 10.78 -7.58
CA TYR A 144 -13.54 11.14 -7.49
C TYR A 144 -13.32 12.65 -7.59
N ALA A 145 -13.97 13.31 -8.55
CA ALA A 145 -13.89 14.77 -8.73
C ALA A 145 -14.47 15.54 -7.52
N GLY A 146 -15.50 15.00 -6.87
CA GLY A 146 -16.13 15.57 -5.68
C GLY A 146 -15.50 15.15 -4.35
N LEU A 147 -14.41 14.38 -4.35
CA LEU A 147 -13.86 13.73 -3.13
C LEU A 147 -13.49 14.72 -2.03
N ASP A 148 -12.90 15.85 -2.36
CA ASP A 148 -12.52 16.87 -1.37
C ASP A 148 -13.73 17.51 -0.70
N GLN A 149 -14.81 17.72 -1.47
CA GLN A 149 -16.08 18.20 -0.91
C GLN A 149 -16.70 17.14 0.01
N LEU A 150 -16.81 15.90 -0.44
CA LEU A 150 -17.32 14.77 0.35
C LEU A 150 -16.52 14.58 1.65
N PHE A 151 -15.19 14.76 1.58
CA PHE A 151 -14.32 14.67 2.74
C PHE A 151 -14.58 15.81 3.73
N THR A 152 -14.75 17.04 3.24
CA THR A 152 -15.09 18.19 4.09
C THR A 152 -16.46 18.03 4.74
N GLU A 153 -17.45 17.51 4.02
CA GLU A 153 -18.77 17.19 4.56
C GLU A 153 -18.72 16.10 5.65
N ARG A 154 -17.87 15.09 5.46
CA ARG A 154 -17.66 14.01 6.46
C ARG A 154 -16.94 14.49 7.71
N TYR A 155 -16.00 15.42 7.55
CA TYR A 155 -15.15 15.97 8.63
C TYR A 155 -15.21 17.50 8.66
N PRO A 156 -16.35 18.09 9.06
CA PRO A 156 -16.58 19.54 8.98
C PRO A 156 -15.69 20.37 9.92
N GLN A 157 -15.09 19.73 10.93
CA GLN A 157 -14.11 20.35 11.85
C GLN A 157 -12.65 20.01 11.47
N GLY A 158 -12.44 19.39 10.30
CA GLY A 158 -11.17 18.81 9.88
C GLY A 158 -10.98 17.39 10.39
N PHE A 159 -10.12 16.64 9.69
CA PHE A 159 -9.72 15.28 10.08
C PHE A 159 -8.64 15.34 11.16
N THR A 160 -8.81 14.60 12.24
CA THR A 160 -7.95 14.67 13.44
C THR A 160 -7.53 13.27 13.90
N ILE A 161 -6.63 13.21 14.87
CA ILE A 161 -6.22 11.97 15.55
C ILE A 161 -7.42 11.16 16.08
N ALA A 162 -8.49 11.83 16.53
CA ALA A 162 -9.66 11.17 17.08
C ALA A 162 -10.47 10.41 16.03
N ASP A 163 -10.34 10.79 14.75
CA ASP A 163 -11.06 10.18 13.62
C ASP A 163 -10.36 8.94 13.09
N VAL A 164 -9.09 8.71 13.47
CA VAL A 164 -8.30 7.55 13.03
C VAL A 164 -8.85 6.28 13.68
N ASN A 165 -9.32 5.34 12.83
CA ASN A 165 -9.84 4.04 13.23
C ASN A 165 -9.55 3.00 12.15
N TYR A 166 -8.57 2.13 12.41
CA TYR A 166 -8.05 1.14 11.45
C TYR A 166 -8.36 -0.31 11.83
N ASP A 167 -9.01 -0.56 12.97
CA ASP A 167 -9.30 -1.92 13.45
C ASP A 167 -10.55 -2.52 12.78
N ARG A 168 -10.48 -2.69 11.45
CA ARG A 168 -11.59 -3.18 10.61
C ARG A 168 -11.57 -4.69 10.36
N PHE A 169 -10.44 -5.37 10.60
CA PHE A 169 -10.26 -6.79 10.37
C PHE A 169 -10.11 -7.60 11.68
N GLY A 170 -10.63 -8.83 11.69
CA GLY A 170 -10.24 -9.86 12.65
C GLY A 170 -8.87 -10.45 12.35
N MET A 171 -8.30 -11.21 13.28
CA MET A 171 -6.98 -11.84 13.12
C MET A 171 -6.91 -12.80 11.93
N ASP A 172 -7.98 -13.53 11.66
CA ASP A 172 -8.02 -14.57 10.63
C ASP A 172 -8.62 -14.10 9.31
N ASP A 173 -9.00 -12.82 9.23
CA ASP A 173 -9.46 -12.23 7.98
C ASP A 173 -8.31 -12.07 6.99
N VAL A 174 -8.57 -12.40 5.72
CA VAL A 174 -7.63 -12.19 4.62
C VAL A 174 -7.55 -10.69 4.33
N CYS A 175 -6.33 -10.14 4.38
CA CYS A 175 -6.08 -8.72 4.12
C CYS A 175 -5.19 -8.47 2.89
N ALA A 176 -4.52 -9.51 2.40
CA ALA A 176 -3.69 -9.41 1.20
C ALA A 176 -3.71 -10.70 0.38
N ILE A 177 -3.56 -10.58 -0.94
CA ILE A 177 -3.34 -11.68 -1.88
C ILE A 177 -2.08 -11.38 -2.68
N MET A 178 -1.12 -12.30 -2.66
CA MET A 178 0.12 -12.16 -3.42
C MET A 178 0.23 -13.28 -4.45
N TYR A 179 0.46 -12.92 -5.71
CA TYR A 179 0.61 -13.91 -6.76
C TYR A 179 2.05 -14.40 -6.87
N THR A 180 2.18 -15.74 -6.94
CA THR A 180 3.45 -16.42 -7.19
C THR A 180 3.41 -17.13 -8.53
N SER A 181 4.56 -17.24 -9.21
CA SER A 181 4.71 -18.10 -10.38
C SER A 181 4.56 -19.55 -9.92
N GLY A 182 3.38 -20.13 -10.09
CA GLY A 182 3.13 -21.53 -9.70
C GLY A 182 4.05 -22.51 -10.43
N SER A 183 4.54 -23.52 -9.72
CA SER A 183 5.34 -24.63 -10.29
C SER A 183 4.61 -25.38 -11.42
N THR A 184 3.31 -25.21 -11.56
CA THR A 184 2.43 -25.81 -12.59
C THR A 184 2.15 -24.88 -13.77
N GLY A 185 2.83 -23.72 -13.86
CA GLY A 185 2.68 -22.75 -14.95
C GLY A 185 1.54 -21.74 -14.78
N SER A 186 0.58 -21.96 -13.88
CA SER A 186 -0.48 -20.99 -13.59
C SER A 186 -0.17 -20.23 -12.29
N PRO A 187 -0.28 -18.89 -12.27
CA PRO A 187 -0.09 -18.09 -11.07
C PRO A 187 -1.06 -18.50 -9.96
N LYS A 188 -0.58 -18.54 -8.72
CA LYS A 188 -1.39 -18.85 -7.52
C LYS A 188 -1.47 -17.64 -6.62
N GLY A 189 -2.69 -17.25 -6.23
CA GLY A 189 -2.92 -16.19 -5.24
C GLY A 189 -2.78 -16.73 -3.83
N VAL A 190 -1.68 -16.39 -3.15
CA VAL A 190 -1.45 -16.72 -1.75
C VAL A 190 -2.22 -15.74 -0.88
N MET A 191 -3.22 -16.23 -0.15
CA MET A 191 -4.02 -15.43 0.78
C MET A 191 -3.29 -15.25 2.11
N LEU A 192 -3.12 -14.01 2.53
CA LEU A 192 -2.45 -13.65 3.77
C LEU A 192 -3.43 -12.96 4.72
N THR A 193 -3.44 -13.42 5.97
CA THR A 193 -4.31 -12.88 7.01
C THR A 193 -3.61 -11.81 7.83
N ILE A 194 -4.39 -11.03 8.60
CA ILE A 194 -3.85 -10.12 9.61
C ILE A 194 -2.93 -10.86 10.58
N ARG A 195 -3.26 -12.11 10.94
CA ARG A 195 -2.43 -12.97 11.82
C ARG A 195 -1.04 -13.22 11.22
N ASN A 196 -0.96 -13.50 9.91
CA ASN A 196 0.32 -13.76 9.25
C ASN A 196 1.26 -12.53 9.34
N PHE A 197 0.74 -11.35 9.04
CA PHE A 197 1.53 -10.12 9.18
C PHE A 197 1.85 -9.80 10.64
N SER A 198 0.88 -9.90 11.54
CA SER A 198 1.06 -9.58 12.96
C SER A 198 2.14 -10.45 13.62
N TRP A 199 2.17 -11.76 13.27
CA TRP A 199 3.22 -12.66 13.75
C TRP A 199 4.60 -12.25 13.25
N ASN A 200 4.71 -11.92 11.97
CA ASN A 200 5.99 -11.47 11.40
C ASN A 200 6.46 -10.15 12.02
N VAL A 201 5.58 -9.16 12.17
CA VAL A 201 5.91 -7.87 12.80
C VAL A 201 6.42 -8.08 14.23
N GLU A 202 5.78 -8.93 15.02
CA GLU A 202 6.23 -9.28 16.38
C GLU A 202 7.63 -9.89 16.34
N ARG A 203 7.88 -10.89 15.48
CA ARG A 203 9.18 -11.56 15.38
C ARG A 203 10.28 -10.63 14.85
N PHE A 204 10.01 -9.83 13.84
CA PHE A 204 10.98 -8.85 13.33
C PHE A 204 11.32 -7.80 14.39
N SER A 205 10.34 -7.34 15.16
CA SER A 205 10.56 -6.38 16.25
C SER A 205 11.44 -6.93 17.37
N GLU A 206 11.40 -8.26 17.62
CA GLU A 206 12.26 -8.93 18.60
C GLU A 206 13.69 -9.18 18.08
N LEU A 207 13.83 -9.50 16.79
CA LEU A 207 15.11 -9.90 16.20
C LEU A 207 15.95 -8.72 15.73
N ALA A 208 15.34 -7.59 15.43
CA ALA A 208 16.00 -6.46 14.84
C ALA A 208 15.79 -5.19 15.66
N PRO A 209 16.83 -4.36 15.84
CA PRO A 209 16.76 -3.15 16.66
C PRO A 209 16.04 -2.01 15.91
N TYR A 210 14.79 -2.22 15.55
CA TYR A 210 13.98 -1.13 15.01
C TYR A 210 13.77 -0.05 16.06
N GLY A 211 14.18 1.18 15.73
CA GLY A 211 13.99 2.34 16.60
C GLY A 211 12.69 3.08 16.25
N ARG A 212 11.79 3.19 17.21
CA ARG A 212 10.57 3.99 17.05
C ARG A 212 10.90 5.45 16.72
N GLY A 213 10.26 6.01 15.69
CA GLY A 213 10.51 7.38 15.22
C GLY A 213 11.83 7.58 14.47
N GLU A 214 12.57 6.51 14.17
CA GLU A 214 13.82 6.57 13.41
C GLU A 214 13.58 6.43 11.89
N ASN A 215 14.62 6.77 11.10
CA ASN A 215 14.58 6.56 9.65
C ASN A 215 14.79 5.09 9.32
N TYR A 216 13.98 4.61 8.39
CA TYR A 216 14.12 3.30 7.76
C TYR A 216 14.26 3.47 6.24
N VAL A 217 15.26 2.86 5.64
CA VAL A 217 15.46 2.90 4.18
C VAL A 217 14.90 1.64 3.56
N SER A 218 13.92 1.81 2.67
CA SER A 218 13.24 0.75 1.94
C SER A 218 13.78 0.65 0.52
N ILE A 219 14.31 -0.52 0.17
CA ILE A 219 14.89 -0.81 -1.16
C ILE A 219 14.28 -2.04 -1.82
N LEU A 220 13.52 -2.85 -1.07
CA LEU A 220 12.92 -4.09 -1.55
C LEU A 220 11.56 -3.85 -2.21
N PRO A 221 11.18 -4.63 -3.24
CA PRO A 221 9.87 -4.52 -3.85
C PRO A 221 8.73 -4.91 -2.90
N TYR A 222 7.72 -4.05 -2.78
CA TYR A 222 6.51 -4.33 -1.96
C TYR A 222 5.59 -5.39 -2.58
N SER A 223 5.76 -5.68 -3.86
CA SER A 223 5.09 -6.81 -4.50
C SER A 223 5.59 -8.18 -4.03
N HIS A 224 6.67 -8.24 -3.24
CA HIS A 224 7.17 -9.45 -2.59
C HIS A 224 6.96 -9.40 -1.08
N ILE A 225 6.50 -10.54 -0.51
CA ILE A 225 6.12 -10.61 0.92
C ILE A 225 7.23 -10.16 1.87
N PHE A 226 8.49 -10.48 1.56
CA PHE A 226 9.62 -10.08 2.40
C PHE A 226 9.79 -8.56 2.39
N GLY A 227 9.82 -7.92 1.21
CA GLY A 227 9.88 -6.47 1.09
C GLY A 227 8.66 -5.79 1.72
N LEU A 228 7.46 -6.31 1.44
CA LEU A 228 6.23 -5.76 2.03
C LEU A 228 6.26 -5.79 3.56
N THR A 229 6.67 -6.92 4.15
CA THR A 229 6.65 -7.09 5.61
C THR A 229 7.78 -6.32 6.28
N CYS A 230 9.03 -6.42 5.77
CA CYS A 230 10.20 -5.85 6.41
C CYS A 230 10.37 -4.36 6.11
N ASP A 231 10.10 -3.95 4.86
CA ASP A 231 10.41 -2.60 4.39
C ASP A 231 9.21 -1.62 4.49
N LEU A 232 7.99 -2.14 4.70
CA LEU A 232 6.82 -1.29 4.86
C LEU A 232 6.04 -1.60 6.14
N VAL A 233 5.45 -2.80 6.27
CA VAL A 233 4.47 -3.07 7.34
C VAL A 233 5.11 -2.96 8.73
N THR A 234 6.27 -3.58 8.94
CA THR A 234 6.96 -3.52 10.25
C THR A 234 7.38 -2.11 10.62
N PRO A 235 8.09 -1.35 9.78
CA PRO A 235 8.45 0.03 10.11
C PRO A 235 7.24 0.93 10.39
N MET A 236 6.16 0.81 9.60
CA MET A 236 4.94 1.62 9.80
C MET A 236 4.22 1.25 11.11
N CYS A 237 4.19 -0.02 11.48
CA CYS A 237 3.66 -0.47 12.79
C CYS A 237 4.49 0.01 13.98
N LEU A 238 5.75 0.37 13.76
CA LEU A 238 6.66 0.89 14.79
C LEU A 238 6.80 2.43 14.79
N GLY A 239 6.05 3.11 13.92
CA GLY A 239 6.08 4.58 13.84
C GLY A 239 7.39 5.14 13.30
N MET A 240 8.05 4.42 12.40
CA MET A 240 9.29 4.87 11.76
C MET A 240 8.98 5.76 10.55
N HIS A 241 9.97 6.54 10.12
CA HIS A 241 9.95 7.26 8.86
C HIS A 241 10.51 6.36 7.76
N VAL A 242 9.68 5.88 6.85
CA VAL A 242 10.07 5.01 5.75
C VAL A 242 10.46 5.83 4.52
N VAL A 243 11.73 5.73 4.12
CA VAL A 243 12.28 6.41 2.94
C VAL A 243 12.46 5.41 1.82
N ILE A 244 11.68 5.53 0.76
CA ILE A 244 11.60 4.58 -0.34
C ILE A 244 12.58 4.98 -1.44
N LEU A 245 13.43 4.04 -1.86
CA LEU A 245 14.34 4.25 -2.98
C LEU A 245 13.62 4.06 -4.32
N CYS A 246 12.80 4.94 -4.77
CA CYS A 246 12.00 4.82 -6.01
C CYS A 246 12.81 4.64 -7.32
N LYS A 247 14.05 4.19 -7.21
CA LYS A 247 15.01 3.95 -8.31
C LYS A 247 15.55 2.54 -8.25
N MET A 248 16.20 2.11 -9.34
CA MET A 248 16.94 0.84 -9.34
C MET A 248 17.95 0.82 -8.17
N PRO A 249 18.00 -0.26 -7.38
CA PRO A 249 18.90 -0.39 -6.22
C PRO A 249 20.34 -0.70 -6.65
N VAL A 250 20.89 0.13 -7.54
CA VAL A 250 22.31 0.06 -7.92
C VAL A 250 23.18 0.72 -6.84
N PRO A 251 24.47 0.36 -6.70
CA PRO A 251 25.33 0.82 -5.60
C PRO A 251 25.30 2.32 -5.37
N VAL A 252 25.37 3.14 -6.41
CA VAL A 252 25.36 4.60 -6.30
C VAL A 252 24.07 5.16 -5.69
N ASN A 253 22.93 4.58 -6.00
CA ASN A 253 21.63 5.02 -5.45
C ASN A 253 21.48 4.57 -3.99
N VAL A 254 21.88 3.32 -3.69
CA VAL A 254 21.84 2.76 -2.33
C VAL A 254 22.79 3.53 -1.41
N GLU A 255 24.03 3.79 -1.86
CA GLU A 255 24.99 4.57 -1.08
C GLU A 255 24.46 5.99 -0.77
N ALA A 256 23.88 6.67 -1.77
CA ALA A 256 23.36 8.02 -1.60
C ALA A 256 22.24 8.09 -0.53
N ILE A 257 21.26 7.18 -0.56
CA ILE A 257 20.17 7.15 0.43
C ILE A 257 20.68 6.75 1.81
N MET A 258 21.62 5.79 1.89
CA MET A 258 22.21 5.36 3.16
C MET A 258 23.04 6.48 3.82
N GLN A 259 23.81 7.26 3.04
CA GLN A 259 24.58 8.39 3.55
C GLN A 259 23.67 9.51 4.08
N GLU A 260 22.54 9.77 3.40
CA GLU A 260 21.62 10.85 3.75
C GLU A 260 20.80 10.52 4.99
N TYR A 261 20.20 9.34 5.06
CA TYR A 261 19.26 8.96 6.11
C TYR A 261 19.87 8.12 7.25
N LYS A 262 21.05 7.53 7.04
CA LYS A 262 21.85 6.78 8.05
C LYS A 262 20.97 5.80 8.86
N PRO A 263 20.25 4.88 8.21
CA PRO A 263 19.38 3.94 8.91
C PRO A 263 20.25 3.02 9.80
N LYS A 264 19.73 2.66 10.97
CA LYS A 264 20.40 1.69 11.85
C LYS A 264 20.28 0.26 11.35
N ILE A 265 19.24 0.00 10.56
CA ILE A 265 18.94 -1.30 9.97
C ILE A 265 18.34 -1.12 8.59
N PHE A 266 18.67 -1.99 7.68
CA PHE A 266 17.99 -2.17 6.40
C PHE A 266 18.08 -3.65 5.99
N PHE A 267 17.18 -4.06 5.12
CA PHE A 267 17.22 -5.40 4.54
C PHE A 267 17.64 -5.35 3.07
N ALA A 268 18.40 -6.35 2.68
CA ALA A 268 18.81 -6.56 1.30
C ALA A 268 18.75 -8.06 0.97
N VAL A 269 18.58 -8.36 -0.30
CA VAL A 269 18.75 -9.71 -0.82
C VAL A 269 20.07 -9.77 -1.59
N PRO A 270 20.82 -10.89 -1.50
CA PRO A 270 22.01 -11.06 -2.32
C PRO A 270 21.65 -10.92 -3.79
N LEU A 271 22.41 -10.12 -4.54
CA LEU A 271 22.39 -10.16 -5.98
C LEU A 271 23.00 -11.49 -6.41
N VAL A 272 22.22 -12.35 -7.03
CA VAL A 272 22.68 -13.63 -7.59
C VAL A 272 23.35 -13.37 -8.94
#